data_cf5e0aa9927267f498c7d1073ae22417
#
_entry.id   cf5e0aa9927267f498c7d1073ae22417
#
_cell.length_a   1.000
_cell.length_b   1.000
_cell.length_c   1.000
_cell.angle_alpha   90.00
_cell.angle_beta   90.00
_cell.angle_gamma   90.00
#
_symmetry.space_group_name_H-M   'P 1'
#
loop_
_entity.id
_entity.type
_entity.pdbx_description
1 polymer ?
#
loop_
_entity_poly.entity_id
_entity_poly.type
_entity_poly.pdbx_seq_one_letter_code
_entity_poly.pdbx_strand_id
1 'polypeptide(L)'
;MKHRKAFQRLVGLGVIFATSLALFFGNVGQLNRYTTEAAMKKSEVKFSKEADKAYKKVESLISSSDIKDNFERLTKTPRVRGTKANKAAGKYIFDTVKGYGYDVKFQNFTGYDEKLTDIHSNTNKNQKKEKVLFKGRNIIVKRKEVNPQLKTVVFSARYDSYKDSIGALDNAGGVAALMEMARVLADTELPYNPEFVFFDSEHLRRGSRYYVASLSKEEKENLYGVVNINSIGNKKQRRQMFFASKEDKSELKKQCEKYFPGIINYKSTETDASTFMAEKIPTLCYFTYDIFSSSKDIKAENYVKEKDASLVDMDTLVYDTAFITTYAYMLKIGNTKAGKLNDAYQFVSDSSLNVYIDNKLQDKVLESEPGANTPTILFVNDKYVGVLCLKGILIFDRNNGKLHTVLNTAGLGFSRTQGDKAILEKTDNNYLILYKAGAKNGYVYSFKEDALSKIGDITKVNMKAVLYKELEQGEYEKICAAIGNCDVPIKYKNNFVVLKFGENIKNSYVYVLDEKFGEIIKFKIGTTEH
;
A
#
# COMPACT_ATOMS: atom_id res chain seq x y z
N MET A 1 -39.49 30.63 32.49
CA MET A 1 -38.05 30.53 32.74
C MET A 1 -37.47 29.11 32.65
N LYS A 2 -38.23 28.05 33.02
CA LYS A 2 -37.72 26.64 32.94
C LYS A 2 -37.48 26.13 31.52
N HIS A 3 -38.25 26.55 30.53
CA HIS A 3 -38.07 26.13 29.13
C HIS A 3 -36.88 26.76 28.41
N ARG A 4 -36.41 27.93 28.84
CA ARG A 4 -35.22 28.59 28.28
C ARG A 4 -33.91 27.94 28.69
N LYS A 5 -33.84 27.35 29.89
CA LYS A 5 -32.65 26.64 30.38
C LYS A 5 -32.46 25.24 29.74
N ALA A 6 -33.56 24.56 29.37
CA ALA A 6 -33.53 23.30 28.66
C ALA A 6 -33.06 23.49 27.21
N PHE A 7 -33.50 24.58 26.55
CA PHE A 7 -33.10 24.91 25.21
C PHE A 7 -31.60 25.29 25.12
N GLN A 8 -31.07 26.00 26.11
CA GLN A 8 -29.63 26.34 26.14
C GLN A 8 -28.72 25.13 26.44
N ARG A 9 -29.19 24.12 27.18
CA ARG A 9 -28.45 22.84 27.36
C ARG A 9 -28.42 21.98 26.12
N LEU A 10 -29.49 21.96 25.33
CA LEU A 10 -29.53 21.28 24.04
C LEU A 10 -28.62 21.96 23.01
N VAL A 11 -28.58 23.31 23.03
CA VAL A 11 -27.69 24.07 22.11
C VAL A 11 -26.23 23.92 22.49
N GLY A 12 -25.86 23.79 23.76
CA GLY A 12 -24.48 23.59 24.20
C GLY A 12 -23.91 22.22 23.84
N LEU A 13 -24.71 21.15 23.95
CA LEU A 13 -24.34 19.81 23.48
C LEU A 13 -24.28 19.74 21.93
N GLY A 14 -25.20 20.44 21.27
CA GLY A 14 -25.20 20.58 19.82
C GLY A 14 -23.99 21.31 19.28
N VAL A 15 -23.44 22.29 20.03
CA VAL A 15 -22.27 23.07 19.63
C VAL A 15 -20.97 22.26 19.76
N ILE A 16 -20.82 21.40 20.76
CA ILE A 16 -19.60 20.55 20.87
C ILE A 16 -19.60 19.45 19.79
N PHE A 17 -20.76 18.89 19.48
CA PHE A 17 -20.90 17.95 18.36
C PHE A 17 -20.81 18.69 17.00
N ALA A 18 -21.37 19.89 16.91
CA ALA A 18 -21.28 20.73 15.73
C ALA A 18 -19.86 21.28 15.52
N THR A 19 -19.04 21.49 16.56
CA THR A 19 -17.65 21.93 16.41
C THR A 19 -16.74 20.77 16.00
N SER A 20 -16.94 19.56 16.49
CA SER A 20 -16.24 18.39 15.96
C SER A 20 -16.67 18.09 14.52
N LEU A 21 -17.96 18.23 14.23
CA LEU A 21 -18.51 18.13 12.88
C LEU A 21 -18.19 19.37 12.03
N ALA A 22 -18.21 20.58 12.61
CA ALA A 22 -17.88 21.83 11.90
C ALA A 22 -16.37 21.98 11.61
N LEU A 23 -15.49 21.38 12.41
CA LEU A 23 -14.08 21.23 12.04
C LEU A 23 -13.91 20.20 10.91
N PHE A 24 -14.77 19.18 10.87
CA PHE A 24 -14.87 18.29 9.71
C PHE A 24 -15.42 19.02 8.47
N PHE A 25 -16.38 19.96 8.64
CA PHE A 25 -17.06 20.70 7.59
C PHE A 25 -16.51 22.12 7.36
N GLY A 26 -15.79 22.70 8.30
CA GLY A 26 -15.23 24.05 8.18
C GLY A 26 -14.26 24.26 7.01
N ASN A 27 -13.74 23.14 6.45
CA ASN A 27 -12.94 23.12 5.24
C ASN A 27 -13.72 22.67 3.99
N VAL A 28 -15.04 22.40 4.09
CA VAL A 28 -15.88 21.98 2.94
C VAL A 28 -15.90 23.04 1.85
N GLY A 29 -15.76 24.32 2.18
CA GLY A 29 -15.65 25.38 1.19
C GLY A 29 -14.43 25.29 0.27
N GLN A 30 -13.37 24.61 0.69
CA GLN A 30 -12.21 24.30 -0.17
C GLN A 30 -12.37 22.97 -0.94
N LEU A 31 -13.13 22.02 -0.41
CA LEU A 31 -13.46 20.78 -1.10
C LEU A 31 -14.36 21.02 -2.34
N ASN A 32 -15.25 22.00 -2.27
CA ASN A 32 -16.13 22.36 -3.40
C ASN A 32 -15.39 22.85 -4.66
N ARG A 33 -14.12 23.15 -4.61
CA ARG A 33 -13.33 23.53 -5.79
C ARG A 33 -12.78 22.35 -6.59
N TYR A 34 -12.83 21.14 -6.05
CA TYR A 34 -12.26 19.93 -6.68
C TYR A 34 -13.29 18.87 -7.05
N THR A 35 -14.53 19.04 -6.63
CA THR A 35 -15.63 18.18 -7.05
C THR A 35 -16.43 18.89 -8.12
N THR A 36 -16.15 18.60 -9.37
CA THR A 36 -17.06 18.99 -10.46
C THR A 36 -18.40 18.28 -10.25
N GLU A 37 -19.53 18.92 -10.63
CA GLU A 37 -20.88 18.32 -10.61
C GLU A 37 -20.96 16.92 -11.23
N ALA A 38 -20.03 16.57 -12.11
CA ALA A 38 -19.87 15.24 -12.68
C ALA A 38 -19.54 14.15 -11.64
N ALA A 39 -18.88 14.49 -10.52
CA ALA A 39 -18.62 13.58 -9.42
C ALA A 39 -19.86 13.38 -8.51
N MET A 40 -20.84 14.27 -8.62
CA MET A 40 -22.05 14.25 -7.80
C MET A 40 -23.22 13.44 -8.42
N LYS A 41 -23.17 13.13 -9.69
CA LYS A 41 -24.15 12.22 -10.31
C LYS A 41 -23.82 10.82 -9.87
N LYS A 42 -24.82 10.08 -9.30
CA LYS A 42 -24.79 8.64 -8.93
C LYS A 42 -23.76 7.87 -9.78
N SER A 43 -22.50 7.97 -9.45
CA SER A 43 -21.51 7.09 -10.00
C SER A 43 -21.51 5.86 -9.09
N GLU A 44 -22.16 4.81 -9.53
CA GLU A 44 -21.73 3.47 -9.14
C GLU A 44 -20.22 3.47 -9.25
N VAL A 45 -19.53 3.09 -8.18
CA VAL A 45 -18.09 2.95 -8.23
C VAL A 45 -17.80 1.94 -9.32
N LYS A 46 -17.31 2.40 -10.46
CA LYS A 46 -16.95 1.50 -11.55
C LYS A 46 -15.64 0.87 -11.19
N PHE A 47 -15.70 -0.37 -10.76
CA PHE A 47 -14.51 -1.20 -10.61
C PHE A 47 -13.72 -1.26 -11.92
N SER A 48 -12.41 -1.31 -11.84
CA SER A 48 -11.61 -1.83 -12.95
C SER A 48 -12.05 -3.28 -13.27
N LYS A 49 -11.85 -3.75 -14.48
CA LYS A 49 -12.19 -5.15 -14.84
C LYS A 49 -11.53 -6.17 -13.89
N GLU A 50 -10.32 -5.89 -13.44
CA GLU A 50 -9.57 -6.71 -12.49
C GLU A 50 -10.25 -6.71 -11.11
N ALA A 51 -10.66 -5.52 -10.64
CA ALA A 51 -11.35 -5.37 -9.36
C ALA A 51 -12.76 -6.00 -9.36
N ASP A 52 -13.49 -5.91 -10.47
CA ASP A 52 -14.80 -6.56 -10.61
C ASP A 52 -14.69 -8.10 -10.49
N LYS A 53 -13.70 -8.69 -11.15
CA LYS A 53 -13.44 -10.13 -11.04
C LYS A 53 -13.06 -10.53 -9.60
N ALA A 54 -12.23 -9.75 -8.95
CA ALA A 54 -11.83 -9.99 -7.57
C ALA A 54 -13.01 -9.82 -6.60
N TYR A 55 -13.84 -8.81 -6.83
CA TYR A 55 -15.05 -8.56 -6.04
C TYR A 55 -16.01 -9.75 -6.08
N LYS A 56 -16.36 -10.27 -7.24
CA LYS A 56 -17.23 -11.45 -7.39
C LYS A 56 -16.70 -12.67 -6.64
N LYS A 57 -15.36 -12.86 -6.65
CA LYS A 57 -14.73 -13.93 -5.88
C LYS A 57 -14.85 -13.70 -4.38
N VAL A 58 -14.55 -12.50 -3.90
CA VAL A 58 -14.61 -12.17 -2.48
C VAL A 58 -16.06 -12.16 -1.98
N GLU A 59 -16.98 -11.58 -2.74
CA GLU A 59 -18.41 -11.57 -2.42
C GLU A 59 -18.97 -12.96 -2.14
N SER A 60 -18.56 -13.97 -2.93
CA SER A 60 -18.97 -15.35 -2.71
C SER A 60 -18.43 -15.98 -1.41
N LEU A 61 -17.43 -15.37 -0.76
CA LEU A 61 -16.86 -15.83 0.50
C LEU A 61 -17.46 -15.10 1.71
N ILE A 62 -18.16 -13.99 1.50
CA ILE A 62 -18.76 -13.17 2.56
C ILE A 62 -20.00 -13.87 3.14
N SER A 63 -20.05 -13.97 4.45
CA SER A 63 -21.19 -14.47 5.20
C SER A 63 -22.06 -13.32 5.70
N SER A 64 -23.18 -13.08 5.04
CA SER A 64 -24.15 -12.06 5.48
C SER A 64 -24.74 -12.35 6.86
N SER A 65 -24.90 -13.62 7.21
CA SER A 65 -25.38 -14.04 8.54
C SER A 65 -24.37 -13.67 9.64
N ASP A 66 -23.06 -13.95 9.42
CA ASP A 66 -22.05 -13.63 10.42
C ASP A 66 -21.90 -12.11 10.63
N ILE A 67 -21.97 -11.34 9.55
CA ILE A 67 -21.96 -9.87 9.63
C ILE A 67 -23.14 -9.38 10.46
N LYS A 68 -24.34 -9.88 10.18
CA LYS A 68 -25.56 -9.52 10.90
C LYS A 68 -25.46 -9.89 12.38
N ASP A 69 -25.08 -11.11 12.71
CA ASP A 69 -24.97 -11.60 14.08
C ASP A 69 -23.93 -10.80 14.88
N ASN A 70 -22.78 -10.52 14.27
CA ASN A 70 -21.74 -9.68 14.87
C ASN A 70 -22.25 -8.26 15.12
N PHE A 71 -22.91 -7.65 14.14
CA PHE A 71 -23.47 -6.31 14.24
C PHE A 71 -24.53 -6.22 15.33
N GLU A 72 -25.53 -7.11 15.32
CA GLU A 72 -26.61 -7.15 16.31
C GLU A 72 -26.07 -7.35 17.73
N ARG A 73 -25.07 -8.21 17.89
CA ARG A 73 -24.46 -8.44 19.19
C ARG A 73 -23.70 -7.22 19.71
N LEU A 74 -23.01 -6.50 18.83
CA LEU A 74 -22.27 -5.29 19.18
C LEU A 74 -23.19 -4.09 19.45
N THR A 75 -24.42 -4.09 18.94
CA THR A 75 -25.34 -2.96 19.08
C THR A 75 -26.38 -3.13 20.20
N LYS A 76 -26.32 -4.22 20.97
CA LYS A 76 -27.27 -4.46 22.08
C LYS A 76 -27.19 -3.39 23.17
N THR A 77 -26.01 -2.89 23.47
CA THR A 77 -25.75 -1.89 24.50
C THR A 77 -24.61 -0.95 24.14
N PRO A 78 -24.61 0.29 24.63
CA PRO A 78 -23.46 1.18 24.47
C PRO A 78 -22.19 0.55 25.02
N ARG A 79 -21.14 0.58 24.22
CA ARG A 79 -19.81 -0.01 24.54
C ARG A 79 -18.84 1.04 25.06
N VAL A 80 -19.33 1.84 26.00
CA VAL A 80 -18.55 2.95 26.56
C VAL A 80 -17.25 2.42 27.19
N ARG A 81 -16.14 3.03 26.82
CA ARG A 81 -14.81 2.71 27.36
C ARG A 81 -14.82 2.40 28.87
N GLY A 82 -14.17 1.32 29.26
CA GLY A 82 -13.99 0.90 30.65
C GLY A 82 -15.19 0.27 31.32
N THR A 83 -16.38 0.28 30.69
CA THR A 83 -17.59 -0.36 31.22
C THR A 83 -17.57 -1.89 31.10
N LYS A 84 -18.49 -2.56 31.82
CA LYS A 84 -18.68 -4.01 31.64
C LYS A 84 -19.07 -4.37 30.21
N ALA A 85 -19.93 -3.55 29.57
CA ALA A 85 -20.35 -3.76 28.18
C ALA A 85 -19.18 -3.66 27.19
N ASN A 86 -18.31 -2.67 27.33
CA ASN A 86 -17.10 -2.55 26.51
C ASN A 86 -16.17 -3.77 26.69
N LYS A 87 -15.95 -4.20 27.94
CA LYS A 87 -15.15 -5.40 28.23
C LYS A 87 -15.74 -6.67 27.63
N ALA A 88 -17.08 -6.81 27.70
CA ALA A 88 -17.79 -7.95 27.11
C ALA A 88 -17.70 -7.95 25.58
N ALA A 89 -17.87 -6.79 24.94
CA ALA A 89 -17.71 -6.64 23.49
C ALA A 89 -16.27 -6.98 23.07
N GLY A 90 -15.25 -6.46 23.76
CA GLY A 90 -13.87 -6.79 23.47
C GLY A 90 -13.54 -8.26 23.66
N LYS A 91 -14.12 -8.93 24.70
CA LYS A 91 -13.95 -10.38 24.87
C LYS A 91 -14.61 -11.16 23.74
N TYR A 92 -15.81 -10.75 23.34
CA TYR A 92 -16.52 -11.35 22.23
C TYR A 92 -15.73 -11.29 20.93
N ILE A 93 -15.22 -10.10 20.56
CA ILE A 93 -14.37 -9.93 19.37
C ILE A 93 -13.15 -10.84 19.48
N PHE A 94 -12.46 -10.81 20.63
CA PHE A 94 -11.27 -11.62 20.87
C PHE A 94 -11.53 -13.12 20.66
N ASP A 95 -12.59 -13.67 21.30
CA ASP A 95 -12.90 -15.09 21.23
C ASP A 95 -13.28 -15.50 19.79
N THR A 96 -14.08 -14.65 19.11
CA THR A 96 -14.53 -14.90 17.73
C THR A 96 -13.35 -14.94 16.76
N VAL A 97 -12.48 -13.92 16.74
CA VAL A 97 -11.35 -13.88 15.80
C VAL A 97 -10.29 -14.91 16.15
N LYS A 98 -10.13 -15.28 17.43
CA LYS A 98 -9.29 -16.41 17.84
C LYS A 98 -9.81 -17.73 17.28
N GLY A 99 -11.13 -17.89 17.20
CA GLY A 99 -11.79 -19.04 16.58
C GLY A 99 -11.48 -19.18 15.08
N TYR A 100 -11.12 -18.10 14.39
CA TYR A 100 -10.67 -18.12 12.99
C TYR A 100 -9.21 -18.57 12.82
N GLY A 101 -8.53 -18.94 13.91
CA GLY A 101 -7.18 -19.49 13.85
C GLY A 101 -6.05 -18.48 14.08
N TYR A 102 -6.34 -17.24 14.40
CA TYR A 102 -5.33 -16.20 14.66
C TYR A 102 -4.67 -16.30 16.04
N ASP A 103 -3.48 -15.71 16.17
CA ASP A 103 -2.92 -15.28 17.46
C ASP A 103 -3.54 -13.93 17.83
N VAL A 104 -4.19 -13.89 19.00
CA VAL A 104 -4.95 -12.71 19.45
C VAL A 104 -4.45 -12.26 20.81
N LYS A 105 -4.18 -10.98 20.95
CA LYS A 105 -3.67 -10.39 22.19
C LYS A 105 -4.46 -9.16 22.59
N PHE A 106 -4.69 -9.00 23.88
CA PHE A 106 -5.12 -7.72 24.46
C PHE A 106 -3.89 -6.84 24.70
N GLN A 107 -3.91 -5.64 24.17
CA GLN A 107 -2.96 -4.59 24.48
C GLN A 107 -3.61 -3.63 25.47
N ASN A 108 -3.32 -3.81 26.76
CA ASN A 108 -3.86 -2.99 27.84
C ASN A 108 -3.10 -1.67 27.93
N PHE A 109 -3.80 -0.58 28.14
CA PHE A 109 -3.22 0.73 28.38
C PHE A 109 -4.00 1.53 29.40
N THR A 110 -3.32 2.50 29.99
CA THR A 110 -3.88 3.44 30.95
C THR A 110 -3.51 4.86 30.57
N GLY A 111 -4.32 5.79 30.97
CA GLY A 111 -4.07 7.21 30.75
C GLY A 111 -4.94 8.07 31.64
N TYR A 112 -4.77 9.38 31.49
CA TYR A 112 -5.57 10.35 32.24
C TYR A 112 -6.39 11.19 31.27
N ASP A 113 -7.68 11.32 31.54
CA ASP A 113 -8.55 12.32 30.93
C ASP A 113 -8.69 13.52 31.87
N GLU A 114 -8.80 14.70 31.32
CA GLU A 114 -9.22 15.86 32.08
C GLU A 114 -10.75 15.76 32.27
N LYS A 115 -11.19 15.85 33.50
CA LYS A 115 -12.63 15.96 33.79
C LYS A 115 -13.08 17.30 33.24
N LEU A 116 -13.86 17.28 32.19
CA LEU A 116 -14.55 18.48 31.70
C LEU A 116 -15.58 18.85 32.78
N THR A 117 -15.16 19.65 33.75
CA THR A 117 -16.08 20.34 34.62
C THR A 117 -16.91 21.28 33.77
N ASP A 118 -18.21 21.29 33.96
CA ASP A 118 -19.23 22.03 33.22
C ASP A 118 -18.71 23.29 32.52
N ILE A 119 -18.80 23.31 31.21
CA ILE A 119 -18.39 24.42 30.33
C ILE A 119 -19.21 25.72 30.63
N HIS A 120 -20.15 25.67 31.56
CA HIS A 120 -21.05 26.79 31.91
C HIS A 120 -20.62 27.61 33.11
N SER A 121 -19.52 27.29 33.80
CA SER A 121 -19.00 28.16 34.84
C SER A 121 -17.94 29.11 34.31
N ASN A 122 -18.38 30.22 33.81
CA ASN A 122 -17.55 31.27 33.23
C ASN A 122 -16.83 32.10 34.31
N THR A 123 -16.21 31.47 35.31
CA THR A 123 -15.43 32.12 36.33
C THR A 123 -14.28 31.25 36.82
N ASN A 124 -13.08 31.78 36.66
CA ASN A 124 -11.80 31.39 37.23
C ASN A 124 -10.88 30.47 36.41
N LYS A 125 -9.89 31.10 35.80
CA LYS A 125 -8.73 30.53 35.11
C LYS A 125 -7.80 29.67 35.98
N ASN A 126 -8.12 29.40 37.24
CA ASN A 126 -7.28 28.67 38.21
C ASN A 126 -7.90 27.37 38.76
N GLN A 127 -8.91 26.84 38.14
CA GLN A 127 -9.41 25.50 38.58
C GLN A 127 -8.40 24.41 38.17
N LYS A 128 -7.86 23.70 39.16
CA LYS A 128 -7.11 22.46 38.94
C LYS A 128 -8.01 21.47 38.20
N LYS A 129 -7.69 21.22 36.95
CA LYS A 129 -8.36 20.19 36.17
C LYS A 129 -8.13 18.83 36.83
N GLU A 130 -9.18 18.17 37.27
CA GLU A 130 -9.09 16.86 37.88
C GLU A 130 -8.75 15.84 36.80
N LYS A 131 -7.64 15.14 36.97
CA LYS A 131 -7.24 14.06 36.06
C LYS A 131 -7.93 12.77 36.49
N VAL A 132 -8.75 12.20 35.60
CA VAL A 132 -9.43 10.92 35.83
C VAL A 132 -8.67 9.82 35.12
N LEU A 133 -8.22 8.81 35.88
CA LEU A 133 -7.58 7.63 35.33
C LEU A 133 -8.59 6.81 34.51
N PHE A 134 -8.22 6.48 33.30
CA PHE A 134 -8.97 5.52 32.50
C PHE A 134 -8.13 4.30 32.14
N LYS A 135 -8.81 3.20 31.86
CA LYS A 135 -8.22 1.95 31.35
C LYS A 135 -8.88 1.60 30.03
N GLY A 136 -8.09 1.31 29.04
CA GLY A 136 -8.53 0.82 27.74
C GLY A 136 -7.73 -0.40 27.31
N ARG A 137 -8.18 -1.08 26.27
CA ARG A 137 -7.47 -2.21 25.71
C ARG A 137 -7.76 -2.38 24.23
N ASN A 138 -6.76 -2.37 23.42
CA ASN A 138 -6.85 -2.77 22.02
C ASN A 138 -6.86 -4.31 21.91
N ILE A 139 -7.39 -4.80 20.79
CA ILE A 139 -7.32 -6.21 20.42
C ILE A 139 -6.44 -6.28 19.17
N ILE A 140 -5.31 -6.97 19.26
CA ILE A 140 -4.35 -7.16 18.18
C ILE A 140 -4.45 -8.59 17.69
N VAL A 141 -4.64 -8.76 16.38
CA VAL A 141 -4.89 -10.05 15.73
C VAL A 141 -3.86 -10.24 14.63
N LYS A 142 -3.05 -11.27 14.76
CA LYS A 142 -1.99 -11.63 13.80
C LYS A 142 -2.16 -13.08 13.38
N ARG A 143 -1.67 -13.44 12.20
CA ARG A 143 -1.54 -14.87 11.85
C ARG A 143 -0.60 -15.56 12.82
N LYS A 144 -0.82 -16.83 13.11
CA LYS A 144 0.09 -17.63 13.97
C LYS A 144 1.49 -17.70 13.36
N GLU A 145 1.53 -17.89 12.05
CA GLU A 145 2.76 -17.90 11.28
C GLU A 145 2.90 -16.58 10.52
N VAL A 146 3.66 -15.66 11.09
CA VAL A 146 4.02 -14.40 10.45
C VAL A 146 5.26 -14.64 9.61
N ASN A 147 5.18 -14.33 8.32
CA ASN A 147 6.37 -14.37 7.47
C ASN A 147 7.19 -13.09 7.68
N PRO A 148 8.39 -13.16 8.31
CA PRO A 148 9.18 -11.98 8.64
C PRO A 148 9.69 -11.22 7.40
N GLN A 149 9.55 -11.81 6.22
CA GLN A 149 10.00 -11.22 4.96
C GLN A 149 8.91 -10.43 4.24
N LEU A 150 7.67 -10.52 4.73
CA LEU A 150 6.56 -9.77 4.19
C LEU A 150 6.31 -8.52 5.02
N LYS A 151 5.97 -7.44 4.34
CA LYS A 151 5.48 -6.21 4.99
C LYS A 151 4.15 -6.48 5.69
N THR A 152 3.85 -5.68 6.70
CA THR A 152 2.58 -5.75 7.42
C THR A 152 1.61 -4.69 6.91
N VAL A 153 0.36 -5.09 6.69
CA VAL A 153 -0.77 -4.17 6.48
C VAL A 153 -1.70 -4.28 7.66
N VAL A 154 -1.97 -3.15 8.30
CA VAL A 154 -2.91 -3.06 9.41
C VAL A 154 -4.29 -2.68 8.89
N PHE A 155 -5.29 -3.50 9.18
CA PHE A 155 -6.71 -3.19 9.01
C PHE A 155 -7.29 -2.89 10.40
N SER A 156 -7.99 -1.78 10.55
CA SER A 156 -8.43 -1.37 11.88
C SER A 156 -9.84 -0.79 11.91
N ALA A 157 -10.49 -0.95 13.06
CA ALA A 157 -11.78 -0.32 13.40
C ALA A 157 -11.84 -0.07 14.90
N ARG A 158 -12.56 0.98 15.35
CA ARG A 158 -12.81 1.16 16.77
C ARG A 158 -13.98 0.31 17.23
N TYR A 159 -13.94 -0.24 18.44
CA TYR A 159 -15.04 -1.04 18.99
C TYR A 159 -15.78 -0.41 20.20
N ASP A 160 -15.24 0.66 20.76
CA ASP A 160 -15.97 1.44 21.79
C ASP A 160 -17.09 2.28 21.16
N SER A 161 -17.95 2.84 21.99
CA SER A 161 -19.01 3.78 21.58
C SER A 161 -19.15 4.91 22.58
N TYR A 162 -19.86 5.96 22.19
CA TYR A 162 -20.23 7.04 23.10
C TYR A 162 -21.31 6.59 24.10
N LYS A 163 -21.42 7.32 25.23
CA LYS A 163 -22.33 6.99 26.31
C LYS A 163 -23.80 6.99 25.87
N ASP A 164 -24.15 7.88 24.97
CA ASP A 164 -25.53 8.12 24.54
C ASP A 164 -25.82 7.50 23.14
N SER A 165 -24.96 6.60 22.68
CA SER A 165 -25.08 5.89 21.40
C SER A 165 -24.71 4.41 21.55
N ILE A 166 -25.49 3.54 20.91
CA ILE A 166 -25.11 2.13 20.74
C ILE A 166 -23.95 1.96 19.75
N GLY A 167 -23.56 3.03 19.05
CA GLY A 167 -22.47 3.05 18.09
C GLY A 167 -22.70 2.09 16.93
N ALA A 168 -23.89 2.08 16.34
CA ALA A 168 -24.23 1.17 15.26
C ALA A 168 -23.49 1.56 13.97
N LEU A 169 -23.74 2.77 13.47
CA LEU A 169 -23.04 3.30 12.30
C LEU A 169 -21.57 3.62 12.64
N ASP A 170 -21.33 4.17 13.81
CA ASP A 170 -20.02 4.60 14.29
C ASP A 170 -19.64 3.88 15.60
N ASN A 171 -19.11 2.62 15.59
CA ASN A 171 -18.54 1.95 14.42
C ASN A 171 -18.77 0.42 14.50
N ALA A 172 -19.95 -0.05 14.99
CA ALA A 172 -20.23 -1.50 15.07
C ALA A 172 -20.24 -2.16 13.67
N GLY A 173 -20.74 -1.43 12.65
CA GLY A 173 -20.67 -1.88 11.26
C GLY A 173 -19.22 -2.12 10.81
N GLY A 174 -18.33 -1.17 11.07
CA GLY A 174 -16.90 -1.34 10.76
C GLY A 174 -16.23 -2.47 11.52
N VAL A 175 -16.63 -2.71 12.77
CA VAL A 175 -16.13 -3.86 13.57
C VAL A 175 -16.63 -5.17 12.99
N ALA A 176 -17.92 -5.29 12.66
CA ALA A 176 -18.48 -6.51 12.05
C ALA A 176 -17.80 -6.82 10.69
N ALA A 177 -17.57 -5.79 9.88
CA ALA A 177 -16.85 -5.92 8.62
C ALA A 177 -15.40 -6.36 8.83
N LEU A 178 -14.70 -5.80 9.83
CA LEU A 178 -13.31 -6.18 10.12
C LEU A 178 -13.21 -7.63 10.64
N MET A 179 -14.19 -8.09 11.44
CA MET A 179 -14.27 -9.48 11.88
C MET A 179 -14.49 -10.43 10.69
N GLU A 180 -15.39 -10.09 9.78
CA GLU A 180 -15.66 -10.88 8.59
C GLU A 180 -14.47 -10.88 7.62
N MET A 181 -13.82 -9.73 7.43
CA MET A 181 -12.58 -9.65 6.66
C MET A 181 -11.51 -10.57 7.26
N ALA A 182 -11.35 -10.59 8.58
CA ALA A 182 -10.41 -11.49 9.24
C ALA A 182 -10.78 -12.95 8.96
N ARG A 183 -12.07 -13.32 9.00
CA ARG A 183 -12.53 -14.68 8.67
C ARG A 183 -12.16 -15.07 7.23
N VAL A 184 -12.50 -14.22 6.27
CA VAL A 184 -12.25 -14.49 4.83
C VAL A 184 -10.76 -14.56 4.51
N LEU A 185 -9.94 -13.73 5.17
CA LEU A 185 -8.52 -13.66 4.89
C LEU A 185 -7.68 -14.63 5.75
N ALA A 186 -8.28 -15.42 6.65
CA ALA A 186 -7.54 -16.33 7.53
C ALA A 186 -6.66 -17.30 6.74
N ASP A 187 -7.25 -17.99 5.77
CA ASP A 187 -6.60 -19.00 4.95
C ASP A 187 -6.23 -18.49 3.54
N THR A 188 -6.41 -17.20 3.29
CA THR A 188 -6.07 -16.60 2.00
C THR A 188 -4.57 -16.36 1.90
N GLU A 189 -3.92 -16.88 0.87
CA GLU A 189 -2.53 -16.51 0.58
C GLU A 189 -2.46 -15.04 0.15
N LEU A 190 -1.69 -14.24 0.89
CA LEU A 190 -1.53 -12.81 0.69
C LEU A 190 -0.05 -12.46 0.54
N PRO A 191 0.31 -11.46 -0.29
CA PRO A 191 1.68 -11.00 -0.46
C PRO A 191 2.12 -10.08 0.69
N TYR A 192 1.48 -10.17 1.85
CA TYR A 192 1.76 -9.39 3.05
C TYR A 192 1.22 -10.11 4.30
N ASN A 193 1.70 -9.69 5.46
CA ASN A 193 1.15 -10.12 6.74
C ASN A 193 -0.05 -9.24 7.10
N PRO A 194 -1.29 -9.75 7.09
CA PRO A 194 -2.43 -9.00 7.58
C PRO A 194 -2.38 -8.92 9.12
N GLU A 195 -2.59 -7.73 9.65
CA GLU A 195 -2.81 -7.50 11.07
C GLU A 195 -4.13 -6.77 11.24
N PHE A 196 -5.02 -7.30 12.09
CA PHE A 196 -6.30 -6.65 12.38
C PHE A 196 -6.24 -6.06 13.79
N VAL A 197 -6.61 -4.78 13.91
CA VAL A 197 -6.57 -4.09 15.19
C VAL A 197 -7.92 -3.45 15.49
N PHE A 198 -8.53 -3.89 16.60
CA PHE A 198 -9.74 -3.28 17.11
C PHE A 198 -9.34 -2.31 18.22
N PHE A 199 -9.47 -1.01 17.92
CA PHE A 199 -9.10 0.04 18.85
C PHE A 199 -10.18 0.31 19.88
N ASP A 200 -9.75 0.59 21.12
CA ASP A 200 -10.59 1.09 22.21
C ASP A 200 -10.29 2.57 22.44
N SER A 201 -11.24 3.29 23.00
CA SER A 201 -11.04 4.68 23.43
C SER A 201 -10.70 5.64 22.27
N GLU A 202 -11.48 5.59 21.20
CA GLU A 202 -11.28 6.46 20.02
C GLU A 202 -11.39 7.95 20.40
N HIS A 203 -12.16 8.28 21.45
CA HIS A 203 -12.13 9.65 21.97
C HIS A 203 -10.70 10.07 22.27
N LEU A 204 -10.22 11.12 21.61
CA LEU A 204 -8.83 11.57 21.56
C LEU A 204 -7.85 10.52 20.99
N ARG A 205 -8.33 9.50 20.30
CA ARG A 205 -7.53 8.45 19.61
C ARG A 205 -6.55 7.76 20.57
N ARG A 206 -7.00 7.45 21.79
CA ARG A 206 -6.11 6.91 22.83
C ARG A 206 -5.58 5.53 22.47
N GLY A 207 -6.46 4.66 21.92
CA GLY A 207 -6.08 3.29 21.52
C GLY A 207 -5.05 3.28 20.42
N SER A 208 -5.29 4.00 19.33
CA SER A 208 -4.38 4.07 18.19
C SER A 208 -3.06 4.75 18.52
N ARG A 209 -3.08 5.81 19.34
CA ARG A 209 -1.84 6.47 19.83
C ARG A 209 -0.99 5.53 20.66
N TYR A 210 -1.63 4.77 21.56
CA TYR A 210 -0.89 3.79 22.37
C TYR A 210 -0.30 2.68 21.49
N TYR A 211 -1.07 2.18 20.53
CA TYR A 211 -0.59 1.19 19.57
C TYR A 211 0.64 1.69 18.81
N VAL A 212 0.56 2.86 18.17
CA VAL A 212 1.68 3.42 17.39
C VAL A 212 2.90 3.71 18.25
N ALA A 213 2.69 4.20 19.49
CA ALA A 213 3.78 4.45 20.42
C ALA A 213 4.47 3.17 20.92
N SER A 214 3.76 2.03 20.90
CA SER A 214 4.29 0.73 21.33
C SER A 214 5.07 0.00 20.23
N LEU A 215 4.95 0.43 18.98
CA LEU A 215 5.68 -0.18 17.87
C LEU A 215 7.17 0.16 17.96
N SER A 216 8.01 -0.85 17.84
CA SER A 216 9.45 -0.67 17.67
C SER A 216 9.75 0.07 16.36
N LYS A 217 10.97 0.54 16.20
CA LYS A 217 11.43 1.15 14.95
C LYS A 217 11.31 0.18 13.79
N GLU A 218 11.70 -1.07 14.00
CA GLU A 218 11.66 -2.13 13.00
C GLU A 218 10.20 -2.44 12.59
N GLU A 219 9.28 -2.55 13.56
CA GLU A 219 7.86 -2.75 13.26
C GLU A 219 7.29 -1.58 12.46
N LYS A 220 7.63 -0.32 12.80
CA LYS A 220 7.21 0.85 12.01
C LYS A 220 7.77 0.82 10.59
N GLU A 221 9.03 0.46 10.41
CA GLU A 221 9.66 0.32 9.09
C GLU A 221 9.07 -0.83 8.28
N ASN A 222 8.55 -1.87 8.97
CA ASN A 222 7.90 -3.01 8.32
C ASN A 222 6.43 -2.75 7.97
N LEU A 223 5.80 -1.68 8.47
CA LEU A 223 4.45 -1.33 8.07
C LEU A 223 4.43 -0.83 6.62
N TYR A 224 3.68 -1.53 5.78
CA TYR A 224 3.36 -1.06 4.43
C TYR A 224 2.33 0.06 4.47
N GLY A 225 1.35 -0.06 5.37
CA GLY A 225 0.36 0.95 5.62
C GLY A 225 -0.82 0.45 6.45
N VAL A 226 -1.78 1.35 6.63
CA VAL A 226 -2.97 1.14 7.47
C VAL A 226 -4.23 1.42 6.67
N VAL A 227 -5.23 0.57 6.80
CA VAL A 227 -6.59 0.78 6.30
C VAL A 227 -7.54 0.81 7.49
N ASN A 228 -8.03 1.99 7.82
CA ASN A 228 -8.99 2.18 8.90
C ASN A 228 -10.41 2.16 8.35
N ILE A 229 -11.29 1.37 8.96
CA ILE A 229 -12.69 1.24 8.56
C ILE A 229 -13.54 2.01 9.55
N ASN A 230 -14.30 2.97 9.04
CA ASN A 230 -15.15 3.81 9.88
C ASN A 230 -16.48 4.13 9.20
N SER A 231 -17.58 4.08 9.98
CA SER A 231 -18.93 4.50 9.57
C SER A 231 -19.39 3.95 8.23
N ILE A 232 -19.48 2.64 8.11
CA ILE A 232 -19.95 1.92 6.92
C ILE A 232 -21.35 1.33 7.11
N GLY A 233 -21.98 0.90 6.00
CA GLY A 233 -23.34 0.36 6.03
C GLY A 233 -24.45 1.41 6.13
N ASN A 234 -24.19 2.66 5.77
CA ASN A 234 -25.16 3.74 5.89
C ASN A 234 -26.31 3.57 4.88
N LYS A 235 -27.54 3.47 5.40
CA LYS A 235 -28.78 3.28 4.62
C LYS A 235 -29.01 4.34 3.54
N LYS A 236 -28.65 5.58 3.81
CA LYS A 236 -28.86 6.71 2.89
C LYS A 236 -27.74 6.89 1.88
N GLN A 237 -26.63 6.17 2.08
CA GLN A 237 -25.39 6.45 1.39
C GLN A 237 -24.77 5.16 0.88
N ARG A 238 -24.67 5.05 -0.41
CA ARG A 238 -24.07 3.91 -1.11
C ARG A 238 -22.75 4.26 -1.81
N ARG A 239 -22.08 5.32 -1.37
CA ARG A 239 -20.78 5.70 -1.92
C ARG A 239 -19.67 5.20 -1.01
N GLN A 240 -18.84 4.33 -1.57
CA GLN A 240 -17.60 3.91 -0.96
C GLN A 240 -16.56 4.99 -1.19
N MET A 241 -15.93 5.45 -0.12
CA MET A 241 -14.95 6.52 -0.20
C MET A 241 -13.72 6.17 0.63
N PHE A 242 -12.56 6.36 0.02
CA PHE A 242 -11.31 6.32 0.74
C PHE A 242 -10.79 7.73 0.97
N PHE A 243 -10.40 8.01 2.19
CA PHE A 243 -9.71 9.24 2.53
C PHE A 243 -8.23 8.94 2.75
N ALA A 244 -7.38 9.74 2.14
CA ALA A 244 -5.94 9.67 2.31
C ALA A 244 -5.37 11.07 2.55
N SER A 245 -4.19 11.18 3.15
CA SER A 245 -3.49 12.45 3.19
C SER A 245 -3.19 12.94 1.77
N LYS A 246 -3.35 14.26 1.56
CA LYS A 246 -2.99 14.90 0.28
C LYS A 246 -1.50 14.71 -0.04
N GLU A 247 -0.69 14.63 0.99
CA GLU A 247 0.77 14.51 0.89
C GLU A 247 1.23 13.06 0.76
N ASP A 248 0.32 12.09 0.98
CA ASP A 248 0.60 10.67 0.82
C ASP A 248 0.79 10.33 -0.66
N LYS A 249 1.97 9.86 -1.00
CA LYS A 249 2.37 9.37 -2.34
C LYS A 249 2.67 7.88 -2.33
N SER A 250 2.22 7.17 -1.31
CA SER A 250 2.50 5.75 -1.11
C SER A 250 1.90 4.86 -2.20
N GLU A 251 2.46 3.69 -2.36
CA GLU A 251 1.89 2.67 -3.24
C GLU A 251 0.53 2.17 -2.74
N LEU A 252 0.28 2.18 -1.43
CA LEU A 252 -1.03 1.87 -0.86
C LEU A 252 -2.12 2.78 -1.47
N LYS A 253 -1.88 4.08 -1.50
CA LYS A 253 -2.80 5.06 -2.08
C LYS A 253 -2.91 4.90 -3.59
N LYS A 254 -1.80 4.76 -4.31
CA LYS A 254 -1.80 4.59 -5.77
C LYS A 254 -2.57 3.34 -6.21
N GLN A 255 -2.42 2.23 -5.50
CA GLN A 255 -3.19 1.01 -5.79
C GLN A 255 -4.68 1.23 -5.54
N CYS A 256 -5.05 1.95 -4.47
CA CYS A 256 -6.43 2.31 -4.24
C CYS A 256 -6.99 3.17 -5.39
N GLU A 257 -6.27 4.19 -5.82
CA GLU A 257 -6.66 5.06 -6.95
C GLU A 257 -6.81 4.28 -8.26
N LYS A 258 -5.97 3.28 -8.47
CA LYS A 258 -6.00 2.43 -9.67
C LYS A 258 -7.24 1.55 -9.75
N TYR A 259 -7.59 0.91 -8.64
CA TYR A 259 -8.65 -0.09 -8.62
C TYR A 259 -10.03 0.46 -8.26
N PHE A 260 -10.06 1.50 -7.44
CA PHE A 260 -11.26 2.07 -6.84
C PHE A 260 -11.26 3.59 -7.04
N PRO A 261 -11.70 4.08 -8.22
CA PRO A 261 -11.77 5.52 -8.46
C PRO A 261 -12.75 6.18 -7.49
N GLY A 262 -12.30 7.16 -6.74
CA GLY A 262 -13.11 7.89 -5.75
C GLY A 262 -12.37 8.23 -4.46
N ILE A 263 -11.05 8.25 -4.49
CA ILE A 263 -10.26 8.73 -3.35
C ILE A 263 -10.45 10.23 -3.17
N ILE A 264 -10.74 10.59 -1.92
CA ILE A 264 -10.79 11.97 -1.48
C ILE A 264 -9.51 12.28 -0.72
N ASN A 265 -8.74 13.23 -1.24
CA ASN A 265 -7.56 13.73 -0.58
C ASN A 265 -7.97 14.68 0.56
N TYR A 266 -7.68 14.29 1.79
CA TYR A 266 -8.04 15.07 2.96
C TYR A 266 -6.82 15.31 3.88
N LYS A 267 -6.81 16.46 4.54
CA LYS A 267 -5.67 16.86 5.37
C LYS A 267 -5.58 16.06 6.68
N SER A 268 -6.71 15.70 7.26
CA SER A 268 -6.81 14.91 8.49
C SER A 268 -8.21 14.35 8.63
N THR A 269 -8.33 13.16 9.20
CA THR A 269 -9.60 12.62 9.70
C THR A 269 -9.57 12.70 11.22
N GLU A 270 -10.68 12.91 11.89
CA GLU A 270 -10.73 12.88 13.37
C GLU A 270 -10.84 11.45 13.92
N THR A 271 -10.53 10.46 13.11
CA THR A 271 -10.55 9.04 13.45
C THR A 271 -9.17 8.52 13.85
N ASP A 272 -9.09 7.26 14.22
CA ASP A 272 -7.83 6.57 14.50
C ASP A 272 -6.81 6.65 13.34
N ALA A 273 -7.27 6.77 12.10
CA ALA A 273 -6.43 6.96 10.92
C ALA A 273 -5.50 8.19 11.04
N SER A 274 -5.98 9.27 11.69
CA SER A 274 -5.19 10.49 11.88
C SER A 274 -3.93 10.27 12.71
N THR A 275 -3.94 9.29 13.59
CA THR A 275 -2.77 8.95 14.41
C THR A 275 -1.62 8.45 13.51
N PHE A 276 -1.94 7.58 12.58
CA PHE A 276 -0.96 7.03 11.63
C PHE A 276 -0.51 8.07 10.61
N MET A 277 -1.44 8.89 10.13
CA MET A 277 -1.11 9.99 9.20
C MET A 277 -0.15 11.00 9.84
N ALA A 278 -0.31 11.30 11.14
CA ALA A 278 0.59 12.19 11.88
C ALA A 278 2.02 11.63 11.98
N GLU A 279 2.17 10.31 12.05
CA GLU A 279 3.46 9.59 12.05
C GLU A 279 3.99 9.33 10.63
N LYS A 280 3.34 9.89 9.59
CA LYS A 280 3.69 9.70 8.18
C LYS A 280 3.62 8.24 7.71
N ILE A 281 2.86 7.41 8.40
CA ILE A 281 2.56 6.04 7.98
C ILE A 281 1.49 6.11 6.88
N PRO A 282 1.69 5.45 5.71
CA PRO A 282 0.69 5.40 4.65
C PRO A 282 -0.67 4.94 5.18
N THR A 283 -1.71 5.74 5.00
CA THR A 283 -3.00 5.45 5.64
C THR A 283 -4.17 5.79 4.74
N LEU A 284 -5.07 4.83 4.62
CA LEU A 284 -6.39 5.02 4.03
C LEU A 284 -7.45 4.92 5.11
N CYS A 285 -8.48 5.75 5.04
CA CYS A 285 -9.65 5.63 5.87
C CYS A 285 -10.87 5.38 4.99
N TYR A 286 -11.54 4.25 5.19
CA TYR A 286 -12.69 3.82 4.41
C TYR A 286 -13.98 4.22 5.09
N PHE A 287 -14.86 4.91 4.35
CA PHE A 287 -16.17 5.37 4.80
C PHE A 287 -17.23 5.10 3.74
N THR A 288 -18.48 4.95 4.17
CA THR A 288 -19.65 5.03 3.29
C THR A 288 -20.59 6.16 3.68
N TYR A 289 -20.03 7.28 3.99
CA TYR A 289 -20.73 8.45 4.50
C TYR A 289 -20.73 9.59 3.48
N ASP A 290 -21.88 10.23 3.24
CA ASP A 290 -21.96 11.41 2.39
C ASP A 290 -21.61 12.69 3.16
N ILE A 291 -20.33 13.01 3.15
CA ILE A 291 -19.87 14.29 3.69
C ILE A 291 -20.39 15.50 2.88
N PHE A 292 -20.99 15.25 1.71
CA PHE A 292 -21.50 16.28 0.82
C PHE A 292 -23.03 16.44 0.87
N SER A 293 -23.75 15.54 1.54
CA SER A 293 -25.17 15.78 1.79
C SER A 293 -25.27 17.00 2.68
N SER A 294 -26.04 17.98 2.20
CA SER A 294 -26.28 19.20 2.96
C SER A 294 -26.66 18.85 4.41
N SER A 295 -26.08 19.54 5.36
CA SER A 295 -26.19 19.35 6.83
C SER A 295 -27.60 19.19 7.40
N LYS A 296 -28.66 19.22 6.58
CA LYS A 296 -30.05 19.03 6.96
C LYS A 296 -30.40 17.57 7.27
N ASP A 297 -29.69 16.59 6.66
CA ASP A 297 -29.98 15.16 6.86
C ASP A 297 -29.13 14.51 7.95
N ILE A 298 -28.08 15.20 8.41
CA ILE A 298 -27.19 14.74 9.47
C ILE A 298 -27.36 15.66 10.65
N LYS A 299 -28.46 15.50 11.32
CA LYS A 299 -28.61 16.11 12.63
C LYS A 299 -27.87 15.23 13.64
N ALA A 300 -27.15 15.86 14.57
CA ALA A 300 -26.54 15.19 15.72
C ALA A 300 -27.52 14.26 16.46
N GLU A 301 -28.82 14.53 16.36
CA GLU A 301 -29.92 13.72 16.85
C GLU A 301 -29.98 12.31 16.23
N ASN A 302 -29.42 12.09 15.02
CA ASN A 302 -29.45 10.79 14.34
C ASN A 302 -28.42 9.79 14.87
N TYR A 303 -27.47 10.25 15.68
CA TYR A 303 -26.45 9.40 16.31
C TYR A 303 -26.86 8.92 17.71
N VAL A 304 -28.03 9.32 18.20
CA VAL A 304 -28.44 9.05 19.58
C VAL A 304 -29.38 7.86 19.65
N LYS A 305 -28.95 6.80 20.36
CA LYS A 305 -29.69 5.59 20.74
C LYS A 305 -30.39 4.86 19.58
N GLU A 306 -31.73 4.81 19.62
CA GLU A 306 -32.55 4.02 18.70
C GLU A 306 -32.47 4.46 17.24
N LYS A 307 -32.16 5.74 17.00
CA LYS A 307 -32.01 6.26 15.63
C LYS A 307 -30.69 5.85 14.96
N ASP A 308 -29.64 5.56 15.73
CA ASP A 308 -28.35 5.14 15.22
C ASP A 308 -28.45 3.79 14.48
N ALA A 309 -29.13 2.78 15.07
CA ALA A 309 -29.33 1.49 14.42
C ALA A 309 -30.12 1.60 13.11
N SER A 310 -31.08 2.52 13.03
CA SER A 310 -31.90 2.71 11.83
C SER A 310 -31.15 3.33 10.64
N LEU A 311 -29.96 3.86 10.88
CA LEU A 311 -29.09 4.39 9.82
C LEU A 311 -28.31 3.30 9.09
N VAL A 312 -28.20 2.10 9.67
CA VAL A 312 -27.47 0.99 9.07
C VAL A 312 -28.44 0.08 8.31
N ASP A 313 -28.10 -0.18 7.07
CA ASP A 313 -28.77 -1.14 6.19
C ASP A 313 -27.87 -2.37 6.02
N MET A 314 -28.43 -3.55 6.27
CA MET A 314 -27.63 -4.79 6.26
C MET A 314 -27.10 -5.14 4.88
N ASP A 315 -27.87 -4.95 3.82
CA ASP A 315 -27.42 -5.22 2.46
C ASP A 315 -26.26 -4.29 2.08
N THR A 316 -26.37 -3.02 2.48
CA THR A 316 -25.29 -2.04 2.30
C THR A 316 -24.05 -2.42 3.11
N LEU A 317 -24.22 -2.88 4.36
CA LEU A 317 -23.10 -3.30 5.21
C LEU A 317 -22.38 -4.53 4.64
N VAL A 318 -23.13 -5.51 4.12
CA VAL A 318 -22.58 -6.69 3.44
C VAL A 318 -21.80 -6.28 2.20
N TYR A 319 -22.38 -5.39 1.38
CA TYR A 319 -21.73 -4.85 0.19
C TYR A 319 -20.41 -4.11 0.54
N ASP A 320 -20.44 -3.23 1.52
CA ASP A 320 -19.28 -2.48 1.99
C ASP A 320 -18.19 -3.41 2.54
N THR A 321 -18.59 -4.48 3.23
CA THR A 321 -17.67 -5.50 3.73
C THR A 321 -16.98 -6.25 2.59
N ALA A 322 -17.74 -6.67 1.58
CA ALA A 322 -17.20 -7.30 0.38
C ALA A 322 -16.24 -6.36 -0.36
N PHE A 323 -16.60 -5.08 -0.47
CA PHE A 323 -15.82 -4.05 -1.13
C PHE A 323 -14.44 -3.86 -0.46
N ILE A 324 -14.41 -3.62 0.86
CA ILE A 324 -13.15 -3.38 1.58
C ILE A 324 -12.29 -4.65 1.66
N THR A 325 -12.93 -5.82 1.76
CA THR A 325 -12.23 -7.11 1.71
C THR A 325 -11.60 -7.34 0.34
N THR A 326 -12.29 -6.94 -0.74
CA THR A 326 -11.74 -7.00 -2.11
C THR A 326 -10.51 -6.12 -2.23
N TYR A 327 -10.53 -4.92 -1.66
CA TYR A 327 -9.34 -4.07 -1.64
C TYR A 327 -8.16 -4.77 -0.96
N ALA A 328 -8.38 -5.35 0.22
CA ALA A 328 -7.34 -6.11 0.93
C ALA A 328 -6.84 -7.30 0.10
N TYR A 329 -7.74 -8.06 -0.53
CA TYR A 329 -7.40 -9.19 -1.39
C TYR A 329 -6.56 -8.80 -2.61
N MET A 330 -6.78 -7.60 -3.15
CA MET A 330 -6.11 -7.10 -4.36
C MET A 330 -4.79 -6.38 -4.10
N LEU A 331 -4.46 -6.07 -2.85
CA LEU A 331 -3.20 -5.40 -2.53
C LEU A 331 -2.01 -6.21 -3.02
N LYS A 332 -1.27 -5.63 -3.95
CA LYS A 332 0.00 -6.16 -4.45
C LYS A 332 1.12 -5.46 -3.68
N ILE A 333 1.57 -6.10 -2.64
CA ILE A 333 2.77 -5.67 -1.95
C ILE A 333 3.90 -6.42 -2.58
N GLY A 334 4.86 -5.69 -3.08
CA GLY A 334 6.02 -6.30 -3.66
C GLY A 334 6.65 -7.26 -2.65
N ASN A 335 6.72 -8.51 -3.05
CA ASN A 335 7.32 -9.54 -2.23
C ASN A 335 8.76 -9.14 -1.95
N THR A 336 9.03 -8.78 -0.71
CA THR A 336 10.41 -8.77 -0.24
C THR A 336 10.81 -10.22 -0.06
N LYS A 337 11.36 -10.84 -1.10
CA LYS A 337 11.95 -12.17 -0.96
C LYS A 337 13.37 -12.00 -0.48
N ALA A 338 13.70 -12.64 0.65
CA ALA A 338 15.09 -12.74 1.05
C ALA A 338 15.83 -13.63 0.06
N GLY A 339 16.93 -13.14 -0.45
CA GLY A 339 17.85 -13.88 -1.27
C GLY A 339 19.20 -13.98 -0.59
N LYS A 340 19.95 -15.04 -0.91
CA LYS A 340 21.35 -15.17 -0.53
C LYS A 340 22.23 -14.93 -1.72
N LEU A 341 23.07 -13.90 -1.68
CA LEU A 341 24.12 -13.72 -2.66
C LEU A 341 25.31 -14.65 -2.40
N ASN A 342 25.56 -14.91 -1.12
CA ASN A 342 26.54 -15.89 -0.64
C ASN A 342 26.20 -16.25 0.82
N ASP A 343 26.98 -17.13 1.44
CA ASP A 343 26.72 -17.57 2.83
C ASP A 343 26.81 -16.45 3.87
N ALA A 344 27.53 -15.37 3.55
CA ALA A 344 27.73 -14.23 4.45
C ALA A 344 26.82 -13.04 4.14
N TYR A 345 26.13 -13.03 3.00
CA TYR A 345 25.33 -11.88 2.57
C TYR A 345 23.91 -12.28 2.13
N GLN A 346 22.95 -11.76 2.87
CA GLN A 346 21.52 -11.87 2.54
C GLN A 346 21.01 -10.51 2.06
N PHE A 347 20.05 -10.51 1.16
CA PHE A 347 19.34 -9.31 0.73
C PHE A 347 17.83 -9.56 0.74
N VAL A 348 17.10 -8.47 0.84
CA VAL A 348 15.64 -8.48 0.75
C VAL A 348 15.26 -7.76 -0.53
N SER A 349 14.64 -8.46 -1.47
CA SER A 349 14.19 -7.85 -2.72
C SER A 349 13.05 -6.87 -2.48
N ASP A 350 13.13 -5.71 -3.10
CA ASP A 350 12.14 -4.65 -3.02
C ASP A 350 11.54 -4.38 -4.40
N SER A 351 10.40 -4.96 -4.68
CA SER A 351 9.71 -4.79 -5.96
C SER A 351 9.16 -3.38 -6.18
N SER A 352 9.18 -2.51 -5.15
CA SER A 352 8.89 -1.09 -5.33
C SER A 352 9.98 -0.34 -6.14
N LEU A 353 11.14 -0.97 -6.35
CA LEU A 353 12.25 -0.42 -7.11
C LEU A 353 12.11 -0.54 -8.64
N ASN A 354 10.90 -0.80 -9.13
CA ASN A 354 10.53 -0.67 -10.54
C ASN A 354 11.23 -1.63 -11.51
N VAL A 355 10.85 -2.87 -11.46
CA VAL A 355 11.16 -3.87 -12.47
C VAL A 355 9.86 -4.18 -13.20
N TYR A 356 9.72 -3.77 -14.46
CA TYR A 356 8.52 -4.12 -15.23
C TYR A 356 8.84 -4.45 -16.68
N ILE A 357 7.98 -5.27 -17.25
CA ILE A 357 7.80 -5.36 -18.69
C ILE A 357 6.67 -4.39 -19.04
N ASP A 358 7.04 -3.19 -19.50
CA ASP A 358 6.12 -2.17 -19.97
C ASP A 358 6.69 -1.53 -21.21
N ASN A 359 5.99 -1.64 -22.32
CA ASN A 359 6.41 -1.05 -23.60
C ASN A 359 6.66 0.47 -23.49
N LYS A 360 5.87 1.17 -22.67
CA LYS A 360 6.08 2.61 -22.43
C LYS A 360 7.38 2.89 -21.67
N LEU A 361 7.76 2.01 -20.73
CA LEU A 361 9.02 2.14 -20.03
C LEU A 361 10.20 1.77 -20.92
N GLN A 362 10.05 0.76 -21.78
CA GLN A 362 11.04 0.42 -22.79
C GLN A 362 11.30 1.62 -23.70
N ASP A 363 10.26 2.27 -24.20
CA ASP A 363 10.38 3.47 -25.03
C ASP A 363 11.08 4.61 -24.29
N LYS A 364 10.74 4.87 -23.02
CA LYS A 364 11.42 5.87 -22.19
C LYS A 364 12.90 5.59 -21.98
N VAL A 365 13.27 4.33 -21.82
CA VAL A 365 14.67 3.92 -21.63
C VAL A 365 15.46 4.07 -22.92
N LEU A 366 14.79 3.90 -24.06
CA LEU A 366 15.34 4.05 -25.41
C LEU A 366 15.33 5.50 -25.92
N GLU A 367 14.66 6.44 -25.25
CA GLU A 367 14.72 7.85 -25.62
C GLU A 367 16.17 8.33 -25.59
N SER A 368 16.64 8.80 -26.74
CA SER A 368 17.97 9.41 -26.87
C SER A 368 17.86 10.92 -26.72
N GLU A 369 18.73 11.52 -25.92
CA GLU A 369 18.97 12.95 -25.96
C GLU A 369 20.03 13.28 -27.04
N PRO A 370 20.00 14.45 -27.70
CA PRO A 370 21.02 14.85 -28.62
C PRO A 370 22.41 14.73 -27.98
N GLY A 371 23.31 13.98 -28.58
CA GLY A 371 24.65 13.71 -28.05
C GLY A 371 24.72 12.60 -27.00
N ALA A 372 23.63 11.87 -26.76
CA ALA A 372 23.63 10.76 -25.81
C ALA A 372 24.44 9.55 -26.33
N ASN A 373 24.99 8.82 -25.36
CA ASN A 373 25.75 7.60 -25.63
C ASN A 373 24.89 6.54 -26.33
N THR A 374 25.45 5.87 -27.30
CA THR A 374 24.86 4.70 -27.94
C THR A 374 24.64 3.58 -26.91
N PRO A 375 23.59 2.76 -27.04
CA PRO A 375 23.42 1.58 -26.20
C PRO A 375 24.63 0.65 -26.35
N THR A 376 24.91 -0.10 -25.28
CA THR A 376 26.00 -1.09 -25.27
C THR A 376 25.52 -2.37 -24.59
N ILE A 377 26.09 -3.51 -24.94
CA ILE A 377 25.85 -4.73 -24.19
C ILE A 377 26.56 -4.60 -22.84
N LEU A 378 25.81 -4.60 -21.77
CA LEU A 378 26.32 -4.51 -20.40
C LEU A 378 26.83 -5.87 -19.92
N PHE A 379 26.03 -6.92 -20.13
CA PHE A 379 26.36 -8.27 -19.71
C PHE A 379 25.73 -9.33 -20.62
N VAL A 380 26.30 -10.52 -20.57
CA VAL A 380 25.77 -11.75 -21.15
C VAL A 380 25.94 -12.85 -20.13
N ASN A 381 24.89 -13.64 -19.89
CA ASN A 381 24.97 -14.85 -19.07
C ASN A 381 24.30 -16.03 -19.79
N ASP A 382 24.06 -17.15 -19.09
CA ASP A 382 23.49 -18.35 -19.71
C ASP A 382 22.11 -18.13 -20.33
N LYS A 383 21.33 -17.24 -19.78
CA LYS A 383 19.93 -17.03 -20.17
C LYS A 383 19.65 -15.65 -20.75
N TYR A 384 20.39 -14.63 -20.33
CA TYR A 384 20.04 -13.25 -20.60
C TYR A 384 21.15 -12.44 -21.27
N VAL A 385 20.71 -11.40 -21.99
CA VAL A 385 21.55 -10.32 -22.50
C VAL A 385 21.00 -9.01 -21.91
N GLY A 386 21.86 -8.23 -21.26
CA GLY A 386 21.55 -6.90 -20.77
C GLY A 386 22.08 -5.82 -21.69
N VAL A 387 21.22 -4.92 -22.16
CA VAL A 387 21.57 -3.76 -22.98
C VAL A 387 21.45 -2.51 -22.14
N LEU A 388 22.57 -1.82 -21.92
CA LEU A 388 22.59 -0.55 -21.18
C LEU A 388 22.24 0.59 -22.14
N CYS A 389 21.17 1.29 -21.81
CA CYS A 389 20.70 2.50 -22.47
C CYS A 389 20.91 3.73 -21.58
N LEU A 390 20.58 4.93 -22.08
CA LEU A 390 20.77 6.17 -21.33
C LEU A 390 20.08 6.18 -19.96
N LYS A 391 18.82 5.75 -19.91
CA LYS A 391 17.96 5.84 -18.71
C LYS A 391 17.72 4.51 -18.01
N GLY A 392 18.25 3.40 -18.53
CA GLY A 392 18.00 2.09 -17.99
C GLY A 392 18.69 0.94 -18.69
N ILE A 393 18.33 -0.27 -18.26
CA ILE A 393 18.83 -1.51 -18.82
C ILE A 393 17.66 -2.33 -19.33
N LEU A 394 17.75 -2.77 -20.60
CA LEU A 394 16.83 -3.73 -21.19
C LEU A 394 17.46 -5.12 -21.05
N ILE A 395 16.71 -6.06 -20.46
CA ILE A 395 17.15 -7.43 -20.27
C ILE A 395 16.32 -8.34 -21.17
N PHE A 396 16.96 -9.02 -22.09
CA PHE A 396 16.32 -9.93 -23.04
C PHE A 396 16.71 -11.37 -22.75
N ASP A 397 15.79 -12.31 -22.97
CA ASP A 397 16.12 -13.72 -23.02
C ASP A 397 16.96 -14.01 -24.26
N ARG A 398 18.17 -14.51 -24.06
CA ARG A 398 19.16 -14.74 -25.11
C ARG A 398 18.74 -15.82 -26.11
N ASN A 399 17.86 -16.73 -25.71
CA ASN A 399 17.51 -17.88 -26.53
C ASN A 399 16.30 -17.62 -27.46
N ASN A 400 15.48 -16.63 -27.13
CA ASN A 400 14.29 -16.31 -27.93
C ASN A 400 14.13 -14.82 -28.26
N GLY A 401 15.02 -13.95 -27.76
CA GLY A 401 15.01 -12.52 -28.01
C GLY A 401 13.88 -11.75 -27.36
N LYS A 402 13.07 -12.38 -26.52
CA LYS A 402 11.97 -11.69 -25.84
C LYS A 402 12.48 -10.81 -24.72
N LEU A 403 11.90 -9.61 -24.60
CA LEU A 403 12.15 -8.73 -23.48
C LEU A 403 11.71 -9.42 -22.18
N HIS A 404 12.65 -9.60 -21.26
CA HIS A 404 12.39 -10.18 -19.94
C HIS A 404 11.97 -9.10 -18.97
N THR A 405 12.74 -8.00 -18.87
CA THR A 405 12.43 -6.88 -18.00
C THR A 405 13.15 -5.60 -18.38
N VAL A 406 12.71 -4.48 -17.79
CA VAL A 406 13.31 -3.16 -17.94
C VAL A 406 13.69 -2.63 -16.56
N LEU A 407 14.96 -2.35 -16.34
CA LEU A 407 15.44 -1.69 -15.13
C LEU A 407 15.56 -0.19 -15.39
N ASN A 408 14.75 0.62 -14.71
CA ASN A 408 14.86 2.08 -14.79
C ASN A 408 16.00 2.59 -13.90
N THR A 409 17.22 2.58 -14.41
CA THR A 409 18.40 3.00 -13.63
C THR A 409 18.41 4.50 -13.35
N ALA A 410 17.80 5.33 -14.18
CA ALA A 410 17.65 6.76 -13.91
C ALA A 410 16.83 7.01 -12.64
N GLY A 411 15.77 6.22 -12.42
CA GLY A 411 14.97 6.25 -11.19
C GLY A 411 15.76 5.84 -9.94
N LEU A 412 16.85 5.11 -10.11
CA LEU A 412 17.76 4.70 -9.02
C LEU A 412 18.91 5.70 -8.81
N GLY A 413 18.94 6.80 -9.55
CA GLY A 413 20.02 7.78 -9.51
C GLY A 413 21.24 7.38 -10.36
N PHE A 414 21.08 6.43 -11.30
CA PHE A 414 22.08 6.07 -12.31
C PHE A 414 21.56 6.48 -13.67
N SER A 415 22.02 7.60 -14.19
CA SER A 415 21.83 7.94 -15.59
C SER A 415 23.18 7.95 -16.30
N ARG A 416 23.21 7.55 -17.55
CA ARG A 416 24.42 7.59 -18.38
C ARG A 416 24.55 8.96 -19.05
N THR A 417 24.56 10.03 -18.23
CA THR A 417 24.73 11.40 -18.71
C THR A 417 26.23 11.75 -18.81
N GLN A 418 26.55 12.75 -19.64
CA GLN A 418 27.93 13.29 -19.70
C GLN A 418 28.37 13.72 -18.30
N GLY A 419 29.40 13.04 -17.75
CA GLY A 419 29.94 13.29 -16.41
C GLY A 419 29.52 12.29 -15.33
N ASP A 420 28.45 11.53 -15.49
CA ASP A 420 28.17 10.41 -14.59
C ASP A 420 29.15 9.28 -14.88
N LYS A 421 29.95 8.94 -13.87
CA LYS A 421 30.86 7.80 -13.93
C LYS A 421 30.08 6.54 -14.22
N ALA A 422 30.62 5.70 -15.09
CA ALA A 422 29.98 4.48 -15.56
C ALA A 422 29.31 3.67 -14.44
N ILE A 423 28.12 3.18 -14.72
CA ILE A 423 27.54 2.11 -13.94
C ILE A 423 28.51 0.92 -14.05
N LEU A 424 29.01 0.50 -12.90
CA LEU A 424 29.78 -0.72 -12.80
C LEU A 424 28.83 -1.88 -12.52
N GLU A 425 29.13 -3.04 -13.04
CA GLU A 425 28.33 -4.23 -12.86
C GLU A 425 29.17 -5.40 -12.37
N LYS A 426 28.54 -6.26 -11.60
CA LYS A 426 28.97 -7.64 -11.38
C LYS A 426 27.77 -8.51 -11.71
N THR A 427 27.98 -9.50 -12.56
CA THR A 427 26.91 -10.40 -12.94
C THR A 427 27.33 -11.87 -12.85
N ASP A 428 26.39 -12.72 -12.47
CA ASP A 428 26.46 -14.17 -12.63
C ASP A 428 25.17 -14.69 -13.27
N ASN A 429 24.92 -15.99 -13.24
CA ASN A 429 23.70 -16.56 -13.83
C ASN A 429 22.41 -16.26 -13.02
N ASN A 430 22.55 -15.82 -11.78
CA ASN A 430 21.44 -15.61 -10.86
C ASN A 430 21.18 -14.14 -10.55
N TYR A 431 22.24 -13.30 -10.56
CA TYR A 431 22.19 -11.94 -10.05
C TYR A 431 22.96 -10.95 -10.93
N LEU A 432 22.45 -9.72 -10.95
CA LEU A 432 23.13 -8.55 -11.50
C LEU A 432 23.29 -7.52 -10.39
N ILE A 433 24.52 -7.10 -10.09
CA ILE A 433 24.78 -6.02 -9.14
C ILE A 433 25.16 -4.78 -9.91
N LEU A 434 24.53 -3.67 -9.55
CA LEU A 434 24.75 -2.35 -10.14
C LEU A 434 25.28 -1.39 -9.08
N TYR A 435 26.38 -0.70 -9.34
CA TYR A 435 26.99 0.24 -8.41
C TYR A 435 27.78 1.34 -9.11
N LYS A 436 28.07 2.43 -8.42
CA LYS A 436 28.95 3.49 -8.92
C LYS A 436 30.40 3.23 -8.51
N ALA A 437 31.35 3.62 -9.34
CA ALA A 437 32.76 3.52 -9.00
C ALA A 437 33.08 4.20 -7.66
N GLY A 438 33.71 3.47 -6.74
CA GLY A 438 34.06 3.92 -5.40
C GLY A 438 32.90 3.87 -4.39
N ALA A 439 31.67 3.52 -4.78
CA ALA A 439 30.58 3.33 -3.85
C ALA A 439 30.67 1.96 -3.15
N LYS A 440 30.35 1.93 -1.86
CA LYS A 440 30.18 0.66 -1.11
C LYS A 440 28.79 0.05 -1.28
N ASN A 441 27.79 0.88 -1.51
CA ASN A 441 26.40 0.49 -1.72
C ASN A 441 26.04 0.40 -3.20
N GLY A 442 24.96 -0.32 -3.49
CA GLY A 442 24.46 -0.49 -4.83
C GLY A 442 23.09 -1.14 -4.84
N TYR A 443 22.80 -1.80 -5.94
CA TYR A 443 21.57 -2.56 -6.13
C TYR A 443 21.88 -3.97 -6.62
N VAL A 444 21.06 -4.93 -6.24
CA VAL A 444 21.09 -6.30 -6.73
C VAL A 444 19.76 -6.63 -7.40
N TYR A 445 19.84 -7.14 -8.61
CA TYR A 445 18.71 -7.69 -9.34
C TYR A 445 18.81 -9.22 -9.37
N SER A 446 17.73 -9.89 -8.98
CA SER A 446 17.62 -11.35 -9.05
C SER A 446 16.89 -11.74 -10.33
N PHE A 447 17.56 -12.47 -11.23
CA PHE A 447 16.95 -12.97 -12.48
C PHE A 447 15.84 -13.99 -12.22
N LYS A 448 15.94 -14.76 -11.15
CA LYS A 448 14.93 -15.75 -10.77
C LYS A 448 13.67 -15.12 -10.23
N GLU A 449 13.85 -14.12 -9.37
CA GLU A 449 12.74 -13.48 -8.65
C GLU A 449 12.15 -12.29 -9.42
N ASP A 450 12.82 -11.87 -10.52
CA ASP A 450 12.51 -10.65 -11.27
C ASP A 450 12.32 -9.44 -10.34
N ALA A 451 13.28 -9.25 -9.45
CA ALA A 451 13.20 -8.26 -8.37
C ALA A 451 14.54 -7.58 -8.09
N LEU A 452 14.45 -6.29 -7.81
CA LEU A 452 15.58 -5.42 -7.51
C LEU A 452 15.61 -5.07 -6.01
N SER A 453 16.81 -5.03 -5.41
CA SER A 453 16.99 -4.67 -4.00
C SER A 453 18.15 -3.73 -3.81
N LYS A 454 18.16 -2.98 -2.70
CA LYS A 454 19.34 -2.25 -2.25
C LYS A 454 20.33 -3.19 -1.58
N ILE A 455 21.61 -2.93 -1.82
CA ILE A 455 22.71 -3.62 -1.19
C ILE A 455 23.59 -2.62 -0.45
N GLY A 456 23.83 -2.88 0.84
CA GLY A 456 24.55 -1.94 1.72
C GLY A 456 26.06 -2.00 1.61
N ASP A 457 26.63 -3.16 1.20
CA ASP A 457 28.07 -3.32 1.07
C ASP A 457 28.42 -4.34 0.00
N ILE A 458 28.75 -3.82 -1.19
CA ILE A 458 29.12 -4.64 -2.35
C ILE A 458 30.46 -5.36 -2.17
N THR A 459 31.32 -4.93 -1.23
CA THR A 459 32.62 -5.54 -1.00
C THR A 459 32.51 -6.89 -0.30
N LYS A 460 31.38 -7.11 0.41
CA LYS A 460 31.07 -8.37 1.08
C LYS A 460 30.43 -9.42 0.18
N VAL A 461 30.10 -9.03 -1.06
CA VAL A 461 29.46 -9.91 -2.02
C VAL A 461 30.51 -10.67 -2.80
N ASN A 462 30.53 -11.97 -2.62
CA ASN A 462 31.38 -12.87 -3.39
C ASN A 462 30.47 -13.62 -4.39
N MET A 463 30.56 -13.22 -5.67
CA MET A 463 29.87 -13.86 -6.77
C MET A 463 30.88 -14.53 -7.68
N LYS A 464 30.47 -15.65 -8.26
CA LYS A 464 31.23 -16.24 -9.36
C LYS A 464 30.87 -15.47 -10.63
N ALA A 465 31.66 -14.42 -10.90
CA ALA A 465 31.45 -13.58 -12.08
C ALA A 465 31.43 -14.40 -13.38
N VAL A 466 30.59 -13.96 -14.30
CA VAL A 466 30.61 -14.48 -15.66
C VAL A 466 31.94 -14.11 -16.30
N LEU A 467 32.62 -15.10 -16.86
CA LEU A 467 33.87 -14.88 -17.55
C LEU A 467 33.63 -14.82 -19.07
N TYR A 468 34.06 -13.72 -19.67
CA TYR A 468 34.10 -13.57 -21.12
C TYR A 468 35.45 -13.98 -21.66
N LYS A 469 35.42 -14.62 -22.83
CA LYS A 469 36.66 -14.94 -23.56
C LYS A 469 37.15 -13.70 -24.29
N GLU A 470 38.44 -13.53 -24.39
CA GLU A 470 39.01 -12.52 -25.27
C GLU A 470 38.72 -12.87 -26.74
N LEU A 471 38.58 -11.84 -27.56
CA LEU A 471 38.47 -12.01 -29.01
C LEU A 471 39.84 -12.38 -29.58
N GLU A 472 39.84 -13.38 -30.43
CA GLU A 472 41.03 -13.75 -31.18
C GLU A 472 41.25 -12.79 -32.36
N GLN A 473 42.49 -12.75 -32.84
CA GLN A 473 42.83 -11.90 -33.97
C GLN A 473 41.97 -12.22 -35.21
N GLY A 474 41.33 -11.20 -35.77
CA GLY A 474 40.48 -11.31 -36.95
C GLY A 474 39.02 -11.78 -36.68
N GLU A 475 38.65 -12.11 -35.45
CA GLU A 475 37.24 -12.47 -35.14
C GLU A 475 36.30 -11.27 -35.32
N TYR A 476 36.72 -10.08 -34.90
CA TYR A 476 35.91 -8.87 -35.06
C TYR A 476 35.65 -8.55 -36.54
N GLU A 477 36.67 -8.63 -37.37
CA GLU A 477 36.57 -8.39 -38.82
C GLU A 477 35.62 -9.41 -39.48
N LYS A 478 35.71 -10.68 -39.08
CA LYS A 478 34.80 -11.73 -39.58
C LYS A 478 33.36 -11.48 -39.16
N ILE A 479 33.12 -11.04 -37.92
CA ILE A 479 31.80 -10.66 -37.46
C ILE A 479 31.26 -9.47 -38.24
N CYS A 480 32.10 -8.43 -38.45
CA CYS A 480 31.71 -7.27 -39.25
C CYS A 480 31.43 -7.65 -40.71
N ALA A 481 32.17 -8.62 -41.26
CA ALA A 481 31.89 -9.14 -42.61
C ALA A 481 30.54 -9.88 -42.67
N ALA A 482 30.16 -10.58 -41.60
CA ALA A 482 28.93 -11.35 -41.55
C ALA A 482 27.68 -10.48 -41.36
N ILE A 483 27.74 -9.48 -40.47
CA ILE A 483 26.56 -8.70 -40.09
C ILE A 483 26.66 -7.20 -40.40
N GLY A 484 27.78 -6.72 -40.89
CA GLY A 484 28.10 -5.30 -41.12
C GLY A 484 28.67 -4.62 -39.87
N ASN A 485 28.84 -3.29 -39.92
CA ASN A 485 29.39 -2.54 -38.79
C ASN A 485 28.59 -2.74 -37.53
N CYS A 486 29.28 -3.07 -36.44
CA CYS A 486 28.68 -3.39 -35.15
C CYS A 486 29.56 -2.91 -33.99
N ASP A 487 29.06 -2.94 -32.79
CA ASP A 487 29.83 -2.71 -31.56
C ASP A 487 30.78 -3.88 -31.28
N VAL A 488 31.69 -3.69 -30.33
CA VAL A 488 32.64 -4.74 -29.93
C VAL A 488 31.86 -5.96 -29.39
N PRO A 489 32.07 -7.15 -29.97
CA PRO A 489 31.38 -8.36 -29.56
C PRO A 489 31.80 -8.83 -28.16
N ILE A 490 30.86 -9.42 -27.43
CA ILE A 490 31.17 -10.18 -26.22
C ILE A 490 31.22 -11.66 -26.58
N LYS A 491 32.40 -12.28 -26.40
CA LYS A 491 32.62 -13.72 -26.61
C LYS A 491 32.28 -14.46 -25.33
N TYR A 492 31.11 -15.11 -25.31
CA TYR A 492 30.60 -15.86 -24.16
C TYR A 492 30.43 -17.35 -24.50
N LYS A 493 31.19 -18.22 -23.84
CA LYS A 493 31.28 -19.65 -24.15
C LYS A 493 31.64 -19.83 -25.65
N ASN A 494 30.74 -20.40 -26.42
CA ASN A 494 30.88 -20.68 -27.84
C ASN A 494 30.03 -19.75 -28.72
N ASN A 495 29.67 -18.59 -28.17
CA ASN A 495 28.86 -17.63 -28.91
C ASN A 495 29.46 -16.23 -28.86
N PHE A 496 29.14 -15.46 -29.88
CA PHE A 496 29.38 -14.03 -29.90
C PHE A 496 28.05 -13.30 -29.76
N VAL A 497 27.97 -12.33 -28.85
CA VAL A 497 26.81 -11.47 -28.69
C VAL A 497 27.20 -10.06 -29.08
N VAL A 498 26.47 -9.49 -30.02
CA VAL A 498 26.89 -8.27 -30.73
C VAL A 498 25.70 -7.32 -30.84
N LEU A 499 25.92 -6.03 -30.57
CA LEU A 499 24.97 -4.99 -30.85
C LEU A 499 25.26 -4.33 -32.19
N LYS A 500 24.30 -4.37 -33.10
CA LYS A 500 24.37 -3.65 -34.38
C LYS A 500 23.42 -2.47 -34.35
N PHE A 501 23.95 -1.27 -34.57
CA PHE A 501 23.14 -0.07 -34.63
C PHE A 501 22.30 -0.01 -35.89
N GLY A 502 21.05 0.40 -35.75
CA GLY A 502 20.17 0.73 -36.86
C GLY A 502 20.18 2.24 -37.15
N GLU A 503 19.23 2.70 -37.96
CA GLU A 503 19.05 4.13 -38.27
C GLU A 503 18.79 4.98 -37.02
N ASN A 504 18.23 4.36 -36.00
CA ASN A 504 18.03 4.93 -34.66
C ASN A 504 18.14 3.84 -33.61
N ILE A 505 18.21 4.23 -32.34
CA ILE A 505 18.33 3.31 -31.21
C ILE A 505 17.26 2.22 -31.20
N LYS A 506 16.02 2.56 -31.47
CA LYS A 506 14.90 1.61 -31.47
C LYS A 506 15.02 0.57 -32.58
N ASN A 507 15.72 0.91 -33.69
CA ASN A 507 15.99 0.02 -34.82
C ASN A 507 17.31 -0.73 -34.72
N SER A 508 17.95 -0.71 -33.55
CA SER A 508 19.15 -1.48 -33.29
C SER A 508 18.82 -2.93 -32.97
N TYR A 509 19.77 -3.82 -33.26
CA TYR A 509 19.57 -5.27 -33.12
C TYR A 509 20.69 -5.91 -32.31
N VAL A 510 20.30 -6.87 -31.46
CA VAL A 510 21.25 -7.80 -30.84
C VAL A 510 21.32 -9.05 -31.72
N TYR A 511 22.52 -9.48 -32.03
CA TYR A 511 22.82 -10.75 -32.70
C TYR A 511 23.48 -11.68 -31.71
N VAL A 512 23.09 -12.94 -31.73
CA VAL A 512 23.81 -14.04 -31.11
C VAL A 512 24.31 -14.93 -32.24
N LEU A 513 25.63 -15.04 -32.35
CA LEU A 513 26.30 -15.79 -33.43
C LEU A 513 26.97 -17.03 -32.83
N ASP A 514 27.09 -18.07 -33.63
CA ASP A 514 27.87 -19.27 -33.30
C ASP A 514 29.38 -19.05 -33.52
N GLU A 515 30.19 -20.06 -33.26
CA GLU A 515 31.66 -20.03 -33.46
C GLU A 515 32.08 -19.85 -34.92
N LYS A 516 31.20 -20.09 -35.87
CA LYS A 516 31.41 -19.91 -37.30
C LYS A 516 30.85 -18.59 -37.81
N PHE A 517 30.42 -17.73 -36.91
CA PHE A 517 29.77 -16.42 -37.17
C PHE A 517 28.39 -16.55 -37.85
N GLY A 518 27.78 -17.73 -37.81
CA GLY A 518 26.39 -17.94 -38.23
C GLY A 518 25.40 -17.35 -37.23
N GLU A 519 24.32 -16.74 -37.74
CA GLU A 519 23.27 -16.18 -36.92
C GLU A 519 22.48 -17.31 -36.22
N ILE A 520 22.52 -17.34 -34.88
CA ILE A 520 21.64 -18.21 -34.06
C ILE A 520 20.32 -17.51 -33.84
N ILE A 521 20.35 -16.26 -33.41
CA ILE A 521 19.17 -15.43 -33.18
C ILE A 521 19.51 -13.95 -33.38
N LYS A 522 18.51 -13.21 -33.85
CA LYS A 522 18.51 -11.77 -33.98
C LYS A 522 17.25 -11.18 -33.43
N PHE A 523 17.34 -10.15 -32.61
CA PHE A 523 16.17 -9.46 -32.09
C PHE A 523 16.40 -7.96 -31.98
N LYS A 524 15.30 -7.21 -32.09
CA LYS A 524 15.29 -5.75 -32.04
C LYS A 524 15.23 -5.27 -30.60
N ILE A 525 15.97 -4.21 -30.24
CA ILE A 525 15.93 -3.66 -28.87
C ILE A 525 14.75 -2.72 -28.62
N GLY A 526 14.15 -2.16 -29.66
CA GLY A 526 12.92 -1.39 -29.56
C GLY A 526 11.68 -2.25 -29.64
N THR A 527 10.53 -1.70 -29.22
CA THR A 527 9.23 -2.37 -29.38
C THR A 527 8.97 -2.69 -30.85
N THR A 528 8.66 -3.93 -31.13
CA THR A 528 7.99 -4.29 -32.38
C THR A 528 6.52 -3.89 -32.21
N GLU A 529 6.05 -2.97 -33.04
CA GLU A 529 4.60 -2.79 -33.22
C GLU A 529 4.02 -4.16 -33.63
N HIS A 530 3.14 -4.69 -32.79
CA HIS A 530 2.29 -5.85 -33.10
C HIS A 530 0.95 -5.37 -33.64
#